data_cde1568efd7d218c41dbddcd603ca807
#
_entry.id   cde1568efd7d218c41dbddcd603ca807
#
_cell.length_a   1.000
_cell.length_b   1.000
_cell.length_c   1.000
_cell.angle_alpha   90.00
_cell.angle_beta   90.00
_cell.angle_gamma   90.00
#
_symmetry.space_group_name_H-M   'P 1'
#
loop_
_entity.id
_entity.type
_entity.pdbx_description
1 polymer ?
#
loop_
_entity_poly.entity_id
_entity_poly.type
_entity_poly.pdbx_seq_one_letter_code
_entity_poly.pdbx_strand_id
1 'polypeptide(L)'
;MLLELKGLNVHYSKVQVITDMSIQIDEGQIVTLIGANGAGKSTTLRTISGLKRATTGGVWFDGQRIDKLAPEKIVRLGIAHVPEGRQVFPDLSVNENLITGAYLRRDKEGIARDLEEVQGHFPILKERRNQRAKTLSGGEQQMLAIGRALMSNPRLILMDEPSLGLSPVMVQEVTNIIREINAKGVPVVLVEQNAEMALSLASYGYVLETGRIALEGKAEELHENEHVRHAYLGA
;
A
#
# COMPACT_ATOMS: atom_id res chain seq x y z
N MET A 1 4.42 -1.54 -18.20
CA MET A 1 4.25 -2.52 -17.10
C MET A 1 5.29 -2.26 -16.03
N LEU A 2 4.88 -1.84 -14.83
CA LEU A 2 5.78 -1.55 -13.73
C LEU A 2 5.93 -2.74 -12.78
N LEU A 3 4.81 -3.36 -12.38
CA LEU A 3 4.80 -4.53 -11.51
C LEU A 3 3.99 -5.66 -12.15
N GLU A 4 4.53 -6.89 -12.10
CA GLU A 4 3.86 -8.10 -12.56
C GLU A 4 3.99 -9.24 -11.55
N LEU A 5 2.88 -9.88 -11.24
CA LEU A 5 2.83 -11.18 -10.58
C LEU A 5 2.43 -12.22 -11.61
N LYS A 6 3.15 -13.35 -11.68
CA LYS A 6 2.88 -14.42 -12.67
C LYS A 6 2.73 -15.77 -11.97
N GLY A 7 1.52 -16.33 -12.02
CA GLY A 7 1.20 -17.66 -11.50
C GLY A 7 1.62 -17.82 -10.02
N LEU A 8 1.41 -16.77 -9.21
CA LEU A 8 1.91 -16.71 -7.84
C LEU A 8 1.16 -17.68 -6.94
N ASN A 9 1.90 -18.53 -6.25
CA ASN A 9 1.39 -19.41 -5.20
C ASN A 9 2.13 -19.13 -3.90
N VAL A 10 1.38 -18.98 -2.80
CA VAL A 10 1.95 -18.68 -1.48
C VAL A 10 1.33 -19.57 -0.42
N HIS A 11 2.19 -20.17 0.42
CA HIS A 11 1.78 -21.01 1.54
C HIS A 11 2.32 -20.45 2.87
N TYR A 12 1.52 -20.59 3.92
CA TYR A 12 1.98 -20.53 5.31
C TYR A 12 1.98 -21.96 5.87
N SER A 13 3.18 -22.50 6.06
CA SER A 13 3.36 -23.91 6.39
C SER A 13 2.67 -24.83 5.36
N LYS A 14 1.63 -25.55 5.72
CA LYS A 14 0.86 -26.44 4.84
C LYS A 14 -0.40 -25.79 4.24
N VAL A 15 -0.74 -24.56 4.66
CA VAL A 15 -1.95 -23.88 4.20
C VAL A 15 -1.61 -23.00 3.00
N GLN A 16 -2.23 -23.24 1.86
CA GLN A 16 -2.14 -22.38 0.70
C GLN A 16 -3.07 -21.18 0.87
N VAL A 17 -2.52 -19.98 0.72
CA VAL A 17 -3.24 -18.70 0.89
C VAL A 17 -3.41 -17.98 -0.44
N ILE A 18 -2.48 -18.14 -1.37
CA ILE A 18 -2.58 -17.60 -2.73
C ILE A 18 -2.42 -18.76 -3.71
N THR A 19 -3.29 -18.81 -4.71
CA THR A 19 -3.32 -19.86 -5.71
C THR A 19 -3.36 -19.25 -7.12
N ASP A 20 -2.30 -19.49 -7.90
CA ASP A 20 -2.18 -19.15 -9.31
C ASP A 20 -2.57 -17.70 -9.64
N MET A 21 -2.11 -16.73 -8.81
CA MET A 21 -2.47 -15.33 -8.94
C MET A 21 -1.56 -14.62 -9.93
N SER A 22 -2.18 -13.91 -10.89
CA SER A 22 -1.47 -13.06 -11.85
C SER A 22 -2.07 -11.65 -11.81
N ILE A 23 -1.23 -10.63 -11.58
CA ILE A 23 -1.62 -9.23 -11.44
C ILE A 23 -0.67 -8.39 -12.26
N GLN A 24 -1.19 -7.33 -12.87
CA GLN A 24 -0.42 -6.37 -13.66
C GLN A 24 -0.72 -4.94 -13.21
N ILE A 25 0.33 -4.12 -13.08
CA ILE A 25 0.20 -2.72 -12.67
C ILE A 25 1.11 -1.88 -13.57
N ASP A 26 0.53 -0.86 -14.18
CA ASP A 26 1.25 0.10 -14.99
C ASP A 26 1.66 1.34 -14.18
N GLU A 27 2.53 2.16 -14.77
CA GLU A 27 2.91 3.45 -14.19
C GLU A 27 1.69 4.38 -14.08
N GLY A 28 1.65 5.19 -13.03
CA GLY A 28 0.61 6.19 -12.81
C GLY A 28 -0.77 5.63 -12.41
N GLN A 29 -0.93 4.33 -12.23
CA GLN A 29 -2.21 3.72 -11.84
C GLN A 29 -2.40 3.65 -10.32
N ILE A 30 -3.66 3.81 -9.88
CA ILE A 30 -4.11 3.24 -8.61
C ILE A 30 -4.82 1.93 -8.94
N VAL A 31 -4.30 0.82 -8.40
CA VAL A 31 -4.89 -0.51 -8.55
C VAL A 31 -5.34 -0.99 -7.18
N THR A 32 -6.56 -1.51 -7.09
CA THR A 32 -7.08 -2.03 -5.82
C THR A 32 -7.22 -3.55 -5.81
N LEU A 33 -6.97 -4.14 -4.64
CA LEU A 33 -7.29 -5.53 -4.34
C LEU A 33 -8.40 -5.52 -3.28
N ILE A 34 -9.60 -5.93 -3.67
CA ILE A 34 -10.76 -6.04 -2.77
C ILE A 34 -11.09 -7.52 -2.51
N GLY A 35 -11.76 -7.79 -1.40
CA GLY A 35 -12.15 -9.16 -1.02
C GLY A 35 -12.31 -9.29 0.49
N ALA A 36 -12.93 -10.39 0.92
CA ALA A 36 -13.15 -10.68 2.33
C ALA A 36 -11.84 -10.83 3.13
N ASN A 37 -11.96 -10.79 4.46
CA ASN A 37 -10.81 -11.08 5.34
C ASN A 37 -10.33 -12.52 5.10
N GLY A 38 -9.00 -12.68 4.99
CA GLY A 38 -8.40 -13.96 4.65
C GLY A 38 -8.36 -14.29 3.14
N ALA A 39 -8.88 -13.45 2.25
CA ALA A 39 -8.83 -13.67 0.80
C ALA A 39 -7.41 -13.63 0.18
N GLY A 40 -6.38 -13.23 0.95
CA GLY A 40 -5.01 -13.21 0.48
C GLY A 40 -4.44 -11.81 0.18
N LYS A 41 -5.21 -10.74 0.34
CA LYS A 41 -4.84 -9.36 0.04
C LYS A 41 -3.50 -8.93 0.66
N SER A 42 -3.41 -8.92 1.99
CA SER A 42 -2.19 -8.55 2.73
C SER A 42 -1.01 -9.51 2.44
N THR A 43 -1.32 -10.80 2.18
CA THR A 43 -0.30 -11.78 1.79
C THR A 43 0.30 -11.42 0.43
N THR A 44 -0.51 -10.91 -0.51
CA THR A 44 -0.04 -10.42 -1.81
C THR A 44 0.93 -9.26 -1.62
N LEU A 45 0.57 -8.23 -0.83
CA LEU A 45 1.46 -7.09 -0.56
C LEU A 45 2.75 -7.52 0.15
N ARG A 46 2.65 -8.42 1.14
CA ARG A 46 3.83 -8.98 1.82
C ARG A 46 4.73 -9.76 0.88
N THR A 47 4.18 -10.40 -0.15
CA THR A 47 4.97 -11.13 -1.13
C THR A 47 5.69 -10.17 -2.09
N ILE A 48 5.02 -9.11 -2.54
CA ILE A 48 5.64 -8.06 -3.35
C ILE A 48 6.79 -7.38 -2.60
N SER A 49 6.60 -7.08 -1.31
CA SER A 49 7.61 -6.41 -0.46
C SER A 49 8.71 -7.35 0.08
N GLY A 50 8.67 -8.65 -0.28
CA GLY A 50 9.66 -9.63 0.14
C GLY A 50 9.55 -10.10 1.60
N LEU A 51 8.52 -9.65 2.33
CA LEU A 51 8.23 -10.09 3.70
C LEU A 51 7.66 -11.52 3.75
N LYS A 52 7.12 -11.99 2.62
CA LYS A 52 6.69 -13.36 2.42
C LYS A 52 7.23 -13.90 1.09
N ARG A 53 7.78 -15.11 1.09
CA ARG A 53 8.28 -15.72 -0.14
C ARG A 53 7.18 -16.46 -0.87
N ALA A 54 7.17 -16.34 -2.19
CA ALA A 54 6.38 -17.18 -3.07
C ALA A 54 6.83 -18.65 -2.97
N THR A 55 5.89 -19.58 -3.05
CA THR A 55 6.20 -21.02 -3.17
C THR A 55 6.52 -21.35 -4.62
N THR A 56 5.70 -20.88 -5.55
CA THR A 56 5.93 -20.96 -6.99
C THR A 56 5.45 -19.68 -7.68
N GLY A 57 5.73 -19.53 -8.98
CA GLY A 57 5.48 -18.30 -9.71
C GLY A 57 6.57 -17.26 -9.44
N GLY A 58 6.23 -15.98 -9.51
CA GLY A 58 7.20 -14.93 -9.28
C GLY A 58 6.61 -13.54 -9.31
N VAL A 59 7.44 -12.56 -8.92
CA VAL A 59 7.14 -11.13 -8.91
C VAL A 59 8.23 -10.40 -9.69
N TRP A 60 7.83 -9.54 -10.63
CA TRP A 60 8.73 -8.70 -11.41
C TRP A 60 8.40 -7.23 -11.18
N PHE A 61 9.41 -6.42 -11.01
CA PHE A 61 9.31 -4.98 -10.91
C PHE A 61 10.24 -4.34 -11.94
N ASP A 62 9.67 -3.54 -12.85
CA ASP A 62 10.41 -2.91 -13.95
C ASP A 62 11.25 -3.93 -14.76
N GLY A 63 10.63 -5.06 -15.10
CA GLY A 63 11.26 -6.18 -15.80
C GLY A 63 12.23 -7.03 -14.98
N GLN A 64 12.61 -6.60 -13.77
CA GLN A 64 13.50 -7.35 -12.89
C GLN A 64 12.70 -8.28 -11.96
N ARG A 65 13.11 -9.55 -11.86
CA ARG A 65 12.52 -10.49 -10.91
C ARG A 65 12.97 -10.18 -9.48
N ILE A 66 11.99 -9.99 -8.56
CA ILE A 66 12.24 -9.50 -7.20
C ILE A 66 11.83 -10.48 -6.08
N ASP A 67 11.05 -11.53 -6.34
CA ASP A 67 10.50 -12.45 -5.32
C ASP A 67 11.58 -13.21 -4.50
N LYS A 68 12.83 -13.20 -4.97
CA LYS A 68 13.98 -13.81 -4.28
C LYS A 68 14.86 -12.78 -3.57
N LEU A 69 14.59 -11.49 -3.73
CA LEU A 69 15.35 -10.43 -3.09
C LEU A 69 14.99 -10.31 -1.60
N ALA A 70 15.93 -9.80 -0.81
CA ALA A 70 15.64 -9.39 0.57
C ALA A 70 14.86 -8.07 0.59
N PRO A 71 14.00 -7.83 1.61
CA PRO A 71 13.13 -6.65 1.67
C PRO A 71 13.86 -5.32 1.47
N GLU A 72 15.04 -5.16 2.08
CA GLU A 72 15.84 -3.94 1.95
C GLU A 72 16.32 -3.67 0.51
N LYS A 73 16.50 -4.73 -0.32
CA LYS A 73 16.81 -4.58 -1.74
C LYS A 73 15.58 -4.15 -2.54
N ILE A 74 14.39 -4.64 -2.17
CA ILE A 74 13.11 -4.26 -2.78
C ILE A 74 12.82 -2.79 -2.50
N VAL A 75 13.03 -2.32 -1.27
CA VAL A 75 12.90 -0.89 -0.93
C VAL A 75 13.88 -0.04 -1.75
N ARG A 76 15.12 -0.49 -1.97
CA ARG A 76 16.10 0.22 -2.83
C ARG A 76 15.68 0.33 -4.29
N LEU A 77 14.85 -0.59 -4.78
CA LEU A 77 14.26 -0.52 -6.12
C LEU A 77 13.13 0.50 -6.22
N GLY A 78 12.66 1.03 -5.08
CA GLY A 78 11.62 2.04 -5.00
C GLY A 78 10.24 1.50 -4.64
N ILE A 79 10.11 0.31 -4.05
CA ILE A 79 8.84 -0.19 -3.54
C ILE A 79 8.73 0.12 -2.04
N ALA A 80 7.79 1.01 -1.67
CA ALA A 80 7.46 1.27 -0.28
C ALA A 80 6.20 0.49 0.15
N HIS A 81 6.13 0.11 1.43
CA HIS A 81 4.99 -0.61 1.99
C HIS A 81 4.50 0.07 3.27
N VAL A 82 3.25 0.48 3.26
CA VAL A 82 2.48 0.93 4.43
C VAL A 82 1.67 -0.27 4.91
N PRO A 83 2.12 -0.98 5.95
CA PRO A 83 1.43 -2.17 6.44
C PRO A 83 0.20 -1.82 7.27
N GLU A 84 -0.71 -2.78 7.40
CA GLU A 84 -1.81 -2.73 8.35
C GLU A 84 -1.32 -2.45 9.78
N GLY A 85 -2.11 -1.72 10.56
CA GLY A 85 -1.82 -1.43 11.97
C GLY A 85 -0.78 -0.32 12.18
N ARG A 86 -0.55 0.53 11.16
CA ARG A 86 0.26 1.77 11.20
C ARG A 86 1.75 1.53 11.43
N GLN A 87 2.14 0.66 12.35
CA GLN A 87 3.51 0.22 12.70
C GLN A 87 4.53 1.37 12.77
N VAL A 88 4.15 2.43 13.49
CA VAL A 88 5.08 3.52 13.81
C VAL A 88 6.08 3.08 14.90
N PHE A 89 7.23 3.75 15.00
CA PHE A 89 8.17 3.58 16.10
C PHE A 89 7.67 4.41 17.30
N PRO A 90 7.08 3.79 18.34
CA PRO A 90 6.27 4.48 19.33
C PRO A 90 7.08 5.46 20.20
N ASP A 91 8.33 5.15 20.48
CA ASP A 91 9.21 5.95 21.34
C ASP A 91 10.03 7.00 20.59
N LEU A 92 10.06 6.93 19.26
CA LEU A 92 10.64 7.99 18.43
C LEU A 92 9.65 9.15 18.27
N SER A 93 10.18 10.35 18.07
CA SER A 93 9.39 11.51 17.68
C SER A 93 8.80 11.33 16.28
N VAL A 94 7.83 12.17 15.91
CA VAL A 94 7.26 12.25 14.58
C VAL A 94 8.36 12.46 13.53
N ASN A 95 9.23 13.44 13.76
CA ASN A 95 10.32 13.74 12.82
C ASN A 95 11.31 12.59 12.68
N GLU A 96 11.70 11.94 13.79
CA GLU A 96 12.58 10.77 13.73
C GLU A 96 11.92 9.61 12.97
N ASN A 97 10.61 9.35 13.19
CA ASN A 97 9.86 8.38 12.40
C ASN A 97 9.93 8.67 10.90
N LEU A 98 9.70 9.92 10.49
CA LEU A 98 9.78 10.32 9.07
C LEU A 98 11.18 10.06 8.51
N ILE A 99 12.22 10.50 9.20
CA ILE A 99 13.61 10.34 8.76
C ILE A 99 14.02 8.86 8.63
N THR A 100 13.46 7.94 9.45
CA THR A 100 13.72 6.50 9.26
C THR A 100 13.26 5.99 7.90
N GLY A 101 12.25 6.61 7.27
CA GLY A 101 11.83 6.27 5.91
C GLY A 101 12.89 6.50 4.86
N ALA A 102 13.78 7.48 5.09
CA ALA A 102 14.90 7.80 4.21
C ALA A 102 16.19 7.02 4.54
N TYR A 103 16.15 6.00 5.43
CA TYR A 103 17.35 5.30 5.95
C TYR A 103 18.29 4.77 4.84
N LEU A 104 17.75 4.34 3.71
CA LEU A 104 18.55 3.82 2.59
C LEU A 104 19.08 4.89 1.64
N ARG A 105 18.66 6.14 1.81
CA ARG A 105 19.04 7.30 0.96
C ARG A 105 20.29 7.99 1.49
N ARG A 106 20.97 8.71 0.61
CA ARG A 106 22.18 9.49 0.94
C ARG A 106 22.14 10.92 0.43
N ASP A 107 21.10 11.28 -0.33
CA ASP A 107 20.87 12.58 -0.94
C ASP A 107 20.26 13.55 0.08
N LYS A 108 21.10 14.17 0.90
CA LYS A 108 20.67 15.05 2.01
C LYS A 108 19.68 16.16 1.57
N GLU A 109 19.94 16.79 0.43
CA GLU A 109 19.07 17.85 -0.12
C GLU A 109 17.71 17.29 -0.54
N GLY A 110 17.67 16.12 -1.19
CA GLY A 110 16.43 15.44 -1.55
C GLY A 110 15.63 15.02 -0.31
N ILE A 111 16.30 14.48 0.71
CA ILE A 111 15.65 14.11 1.98
C ILE A 111 15.02 15.33 2.66
N ALA A 112 15.72 16.48 2.68
CA ALA A 112 15.20 17.71 3.27
C ALA A 112 13.97 18.23 2.50
N ARG A 113 14.04 18.24 1.16
CA ARG A 113 12.90 18.63 0.31
C ARG A 113 11.70 17.70 0.51
N ASP A 114 11.91 16.38 0.51
CA ASP A 114 10.83 15.42 0.65
C ASP A 114 10.22 15.47 2.06
N LEU A 115 11.01 15.82 3.09
CA LEU A 115 10.49 16.07 4.44
C LEU A 115 9.56 17.30 4.47
N GLU A 116 9.94 18.39 3.82
CA GLU A 116 9.09 19.58 3.70
C GLU A 116 7.80 19.26 2.93
N GLU A 117 7.89 18.48 1.87
CA GLU A 117 6.75 18.04 1.07
C GLU A 117 5.79 17.16 1.89
N VAL A 118 6.30 16.16 2.60
CA VAL A 118 5.50 15.31 3.51
C VAL A 118 4.84 16.14 4.59
N GLN A 119 5.54 17.13 5.17
CA GLN A 119 4.97 18.05 6.15
C GLN A 119 3.96 19.02 5.54
N GLY A 120 4.03 19.28 4.24
CA GLY A 120 3.02 20.03 3.48
C GLY A 120 1.73 19.21 3.30
N HIS A 121 1.84 17.92 2.97
CA HIS A 121 0.70 17.01 2.88
C HIS A 121 0.04 16.76 4.25
N PHE A 122 0.83 16.73 5.33
CA PHE A 122 0.41 16.45 6.68
C PHE A 122 0.82 17.57 7.65
N PRO A 123 0.16 18.76 7.66
CA PRO A 123 0.55 19.88 8.51
C PRO A 123 0.64 19.52 10.00
N ILE A 124 -0.23 18.62 10.46
CA ILE A 124 -0.24 18.13 11.84
C ILE A 124 1.08 17.43 12.24
N LEU A 125 1.74 16.75 11.30
CA LEU A 125 3.03 16.12 11.53
C LEU A 125 4.16 17.16 11.70
N LYS A 126 4.04 18.31 11.01
CA LYS A 126 4.95 19.44 11.19
C LYS A 126 4.77 20.09 12.57
N GLU A 127 3.53 20.35 12.97
CA GLU A 127 3.20 20.93 14.27
C GLU A 127 3.68 20.05 15.41
N ARG A 128 3.51 18.74 15.28
CA ARG A 128 3.85 17.73 16.31
C ARG A 128 5.21 17.06 16.11
N ARG A 129 6.11 17.66 15.32
CA ARG A 129 7.38 17.04 14.91
C ARG A 129 8.24 16.49 16.04
N ASN A 130 8.19 17.11 17.23
CA ASN A 130 8.96 16.70 18.41
C ASN A 130 8.15 15.78 19.36
N GLN A 131 6.88 15.52 19.06
CA GLN A 131 6.01 14.68 19.89
C GLN A 131 6.33 13.20 19.64
N ARG A 132 6.27 12.35 20.67
CA ARG A 132 6.46 10.90 20.54
C ARG A 132 5.28 10.28 19.79
N ALA A 133 5.55 9.39 18.84
CA ALA A 133 4.55 8.79 17.97
C ALA A 133 3.45 8.03 18.73
N LYS A 134 3.76 7.42 19.89
CA LYS A 134 2.77 6.73 20.72
C LYS A 134 1.69 7.63 21.31
N THR A 135 1.91 8.94 21.34
CA THR A 135 0.94 9.91 21.90
C THR A 135 0.05 10.56 20.82
N LEU A 136 0.25 10.19 19.57
CA LEU A 136 -0.60 10.59 18.45
C LEU A 136 -1.91 9.81 18.46
N SER A 137 -2.97 10.43 17.93
CA SER A 137 -4.22 9.73 17.61
C SER A 137 -4.00 8.66 16.52
N GLY A 138 -4.96 7.75 16.38
CA GLY A 138 -4.87 6.70 15.35
C GLY A 138 -4.73 7.23 13.93
N GLY A 139 -5.45 8.29 13.58
CA GLY A 139 -5.35 8.92 12.27
C GLY A 139 -4.00 9.58 12.04
N GLU A 140 -3.49 10.31 13.03
CA GLU A 140 -2.17 10.93 12.95
C GLU A 140 -1.03 9.89 12.84
N GLN A 141 -1.17 8.73 13.51
CA GLN A 141 -0.23 7.62 13.33
C GLN A 141 -0.31 7.03 11.92
N GLN A 142 -1.50 6.99 11.31
CA GLN A 142 -1.66 6.54 9.92
C GLN A 142 -1.01 7.52 8.95
N MET A 143 -1.22 8.83 9.12
CA MET A 143 -0.52 9.87 8.36
C MET A 143 1.00 9.75 8.50
N LEU A 144 1.48 9.49 9.72
CA LEU A 144 2.91 9.29 9.99
C LEU A 144 3.46 8.06 9.27
N ALA A 145 2.71 6.95 9.22
CA ALA A 145 3.11 5.74 8.49
C ALA A 145 3.19 5.98 6.99
N ILE A 146 2.21 6.69 6.41
CA ILE A 146 2.22 7.07 4.98
C ILE A 146 3.37 8.04 4.71
N GLY A 147 3.51 9.10 5.52
CA GLY A 147 4.60 10.07 5.38
C GLY A 147 5.98 9.41 5.44
N ARG A 148 6.18 8.46 6.36
CA ARG A 148 7.42 7.68 6.45
C ARG A 148 7.68 6.86 5.18
N ALA A 149 6.65 6.28 4.57
CA ALA A 149 6.80 5.58 3.30
C ALA A 149 7.21 6.52 2.16
N LEU A 150 6.64 7.72 2.09
CA LEU A 150 6.98 8.76 1.12
C LEU A 150 8.44 9.23 1.23
N MET A 151 9.00 9.28 2.45
CA MET A 151 10.41 9.63 2.67
C MET A 151 11.40 8.70 1.98
N SER A 152 10.99 7.49 1.58
CA SER A 152 11.84 6.59 0.77
C SER A 152 11.96 7.02 -0.70
N ASN A 153 11.22 8.04 -1.14
CA ASN A 153 11.06 8.46 -2.54
C ASN A 153 10.65 7.28 -3.45
N PRO A 154 9.45 6.73 -3.24
CA PRO A 154 9.05 5.48 -3.86
C PRO A 154 8.65 5.65 -5.33
N ARG A 155 8.90 4.61 -6.13
CA ARG A 155 8.36 4.40 -7.49
C ARG A 155 7.02 3.64 -7.47
N LEU A 156 6.69 2.99 -6.36
CA LEU A 156 5.45 2.26 -6.13
C LEU A 156 5.16 2.23 -4.63
N ILE A 157 3.93 2.51 -4.23
CA ILE A 157 3.49 2.37 -2.85
C ILE A 157 2.46 1.25 -2.73
N LEU A 158 2.70 0.36 -1.77
CA LEU A 158 1.76 -0.67 -1.34
C LEU A 158 1.09 -0.19 -0.05
N MET A 159 -0.24 -0.15 0.01
CA MET A 159 -1.01 0.28 1.19
C MET A 159 -1.96 -0.84 1.62
N ASP A 160 -1.80 -1.31 2.85
CA ASP A 160 -2.58 -2.40 3.44
C ASP A 160 -3.59 -1.83 4.45
N GLU A 161 -4.84 -1.73 4.05
CA GLU A 161 -5.99 -1.21 4.81
C GLU A 161 -5.72 0.16 5.48
N PRO A 162 -5.28 1.18 4.71
CA PRO A 162 -4.89 2.47 5.30
C PRO A 162 -6.06 3.22 5.98
N SER A 163 -7.31 2.89 5.69
CA SER A 163 -8.49 3.52 6.29
C SER A 163 -9.01 2.81 7.55
N LEU A 164 -8.46 1.62 7.87
CA LEU A 164 -8.99 0.78 8.96
C LEU A 164 -8.96 1.48 10.32
N GLY A 165 -10.14 1.53 10.97
CA GLY A 165 -10.29 2.10 12.31
C GLY A 165 -10.09 3.62 12.38
N LEU A 166 -10.27 4.31 11.25
CA LEU A 166 -10.27 5.77 11.17
C LEU A 166 -11.70 6.34 11.23
N SER A 167 -11.82 7.58 11.70
CA SER A 167 -13.08 8.33 11.59
C SER A 167 -13.37 8.68 10.12
N PRO A 168 -14.63 8.93 9.75
CA PRO A 168 -14.99 9.29 8.36
C PRO A 168 -14.19 10.49 7.81
N VAL A 169 -13.92 11.49 8.64
CA VAL A 169 -13.11 12.66 8.26
C VAL A 169 -11.68 12.23 7.92
N MET A 170 -11.08 11.37 8.74
CA MET A 170 -9.72 10.86 8.51
C MET A 170 -9.64 9.94 7.27
N VAL A 171 -10.69 9.16 7.01
CA VAL A 171 -10.79 8.35 5.79
C VAL A 171 -10.75 9.25 4.55
N GLN A 172 -11.52 10.35 4.56
CA GLN A 172 -11.51 11.31 3.46
C GLN A 172 -10.14 11.96 3.28
N GLU A 173 -9.46 12.28 4.36
CA GLU A 173 -8.12 12.87 4.34
C GLU A 173 -7.10 11.90 3.73
N VAL A 174 -7.08 10.64 4.17
CA VAL A 174 -6.23 9.59 3.59
C VAL A 174 -6.55 9.37 2.11
N THR A 175 -7.84 9.37 1.74
CA THR A 175 -8.29 9.25 0.35
C THR A 175 -7.73 10.37 -0.53
N ASN A 176 -7.79 11.61 -0.06
CA ASN A 176 -7.27 12.77 -0.80
C ASN A 176 -5.75 12.67 -0.97
N ILE A 177 -5.04 12.25 0.07
CA ILE A 177 -3.59 12.07 0.04
C ILE A 177 -3.18 10.99 -0.97
N ILE A 178 -3.91 9.86 -1.02
CA ILE A 178 -3.65 8.81 -2.02
C ILE A 178 -3.79 9.36 -3.44
N ARG A 179 -4.82 10.19 -3.70
CA ARG A 179 -5.00 10.88 -4.99
C ARG A 179 -3.85 11.84 -5.30
N GLU A 180 -3.42 12.62 -4.32
CA GLU A 180 -2.31 13.58 -4.49
C GLU A 180 -0.98 12.87 -4.79
N ILE A 181 -0.69 11.77 -4.09
CA ILE A 181 0.50 10.93 -4.34
C ILE A 181 0.46 10.39 -5.77
N ASN A 182 -0.68 9.86 -6.19
CA ASN A 182 -0.82 9.33 -7.54
C ASN A 182 -0.77 10.42 -8.62
N ALA A 183 -1.36 11.60 -8.38
CA ALA A 183 -1.28 12.75 -9.29
C ALA A 183 0.16 13.24 -9.54
N LYS A 184 1.10 12.95 -8.62
CA LYS A 184 2.54 13.16 -8.79
C LYS A 184 3.24 12.05 -9.57
N GLY A 185 2.48 11.08 -10.08
CA GLY A 185 2.98 10.00 -10.91
C GLY A 185 3.40 8.74 -10.13
N VAL A 186 3.19 8.68 -8.82
CA VAL A 186 3.51 7.49 -8.02
C VAL A 186 2.32 6.51 -8.05
N PRO A 187 2.47 5.32 -8.65
CA PRO A 187 1.44 4.28 -8.64
C PRO A 187 1.19 3.77 -7.22
N VAL A 188 -0.05 3.35 -6.98
CA VAL A 188 -0.48 2.82 -5.68
C VAL A 188 -1.16 1.48 -5.85
N VAL A 189 -0.75 0.49 -5.06
CA VAL A 189 -1.50 -0.75 -4.85
C VAL A 189 -2.22 -0.63 -3.52
N LEU A 190 -3.53 -0.54 -3.59
CA LEU A 190 -4.40 -0.33 -2.44
C LEU A 190 -5.13 -1.62 -2.09
N VAL A 191 -4.92 -2.12 -0.88
CA VAL A 191 -5.75 -3.16 -0.28
C VAL A 191 -6.70 -2.49 0.70
N GLU A 192 -7.99 -2.73 0.56
CA GLU A 192 -9.01 -2.16 1.43
C GLU A 192 -10.15 -3.16 1.68
N GLN A 193 -10.76 -3.04 2.85
CA GLN A 193 -11.99 -3.73 3.18
C GLN A 193 -13.21 -2.94 2.70
N ASN A 194 -13.12 -1.61 2.71
CA ASN A 194 -14.14 -0.72 2.15
C ASN A 194 -14.02 -0.67 0.62
N ALA A 195 -14.74 -1.57 -0.05
CA ALA A 195 -14.70 -1.70 -1.51
C ALA A 195 -15.18 -0.43 -2.22
N GLU A 196 -16.19 0.28 -1.68
CA GLU A 196 -16.70 1.55 -2.22
C GLU A 196 -15.59 2.59 -2.31
N MET A 197 -14.88 2.82 -1.19
CA MET A 197 -13.75 3.75 -1.16
C MET A 197 -12.64 3.30 -2.12
N ALA A 198 -12.29 2.02 -2.10
CA ALA A 198 -11.21 1.48 -2.91
C ALA A 198 -11.47 1.64 -4.42
N LEU A 199 -12.68 1.29 -4.88
CA LEU A 199 -13.09 1.43 -6.28
C LEU A 199 -13.23 2.91 -6.69
N SER A 200 -13.64 3.80 -5.78
CA SER A 200 -13.71 5.25 -6.06
C SER A 200 -12.35 5.90 -6.31
N LEU A 201 -11.26 5.26 -5.86
CA LEU A 201 -9.89 5.73 -6.03
C LEU A 201 -9.19 5.08 -7.22
N ALA A 202 -9.48 3.81 -7.47
CA ALA A 202 -8.72 2.99 -8.39
C ALA A 202 -9.14 3.21 -9.85
N SER A 203 -8.20 3.01 -10.77
CA SER A 203 -8.48 2.88 -12.21
C SER A 203 -8.80 1.43 -12.59
N TYR A 204 -8.25 0.46 -11.85
CA TYR A 204 -8.41 -0.97 -12.08
C TYR A 204 -8.50 -1.72 -10.75
N GLY A 205 -9.23 -2.82 -10.72
CA GLY A 205 -9.42 -3.62 -9.52
C GLY A 205 -9.32 -5.12 -9.77
N TYR A 206 -8.90 -5.83 -8.73
CA TYR A 206 -8.91 -7.28 -8.63
C TYR A 206 -9.75 -7.69 -7.43
N VAL A 207 -10.74 -8.55 -7.65
CA VAL A 207 -11.57 -9.13 -6.59
C VAL A 207 -10.98 -10.46 -6.20
N LEU A 208 -10.55 -10.59 -4.94
CA LEU A 208 -9.92 -11.79 -4.42
C LEU A 208 -10.92 -12.60 -3.59
N GLU A 209 -11.04 -13.89 -3.94
CA GLU A 209 -11.82 -14.87 -3.18
C GLU A 209 -10.98 -16.12 -2.93
N THR A 210 -10.85 -16.49 -1.67
CA THR A 210 -10.14 -17.72 -1.25
C THR A 210 -8.76 -17.90 -1.94
N GLY A 211 -8.00 -16.79 -2.00
CA GLY A 211 -6.63 -16.78 -2.55
C GLY A 211 -6.53 -16.77 -4.07
N ARG A 212 -7.63 -16.55 -4.78
CA ARG A 212 -7.69 -16.46 -6.26
C ARG A 212 -8.28 -15.13 -6.69
N ILE A 213 -7.98 -14.73 -7.91
CA ILE A 213 -8.71 -13.65 -8.57
C ILE A 213 -10.02 -14.24 -9.09
N ALA A 214 -11.14 -13.76 -8.54
CA ALA A 214 -12.49 -14.14 -8.95
C ALA A 214 -12.96 -13.26 -10.14
N LEU A 215 -12.70 -11.95 -10.04
CA LEU A 215 -13.02 -10.94 -11.06
C LEU A 215 -11.89 -9.93 -11.16
N GLU A 216 -11.73 -9.34 -12.32
CA GLU A 216 -10.86 -8.20 -12.57
C GLU A 216 -11.44 -7.30 -13.64
N GLY A 217 -11.12 -6.01 -13.59
CA GLY A 217 -11.60 -5.05 -14.59
C GLY A 217 -11.37 -3.60 -14.17
N LYS A 218 -11.86 -2.69 -14.99
CA LYS A 218 -11.89 -1.27 -14.63
C LYS A 218 -12.73 -1.08 -13.38
N ALA A 219 -12.32 -0.16 -12.53
CA ALA A 219 -13.01 0.08 -11.26
C ALA A 219 -14.48 0.45 -11.44
N GLU A 220 -14.82 1.23 -12.48
CA GLU A 220 -16.20 1.58 -12.84
C GLU A 220 -17.04 0.34 -13.17
N GLU A 221 -16.48 -0.61 -13.98
CA GLU A 221 -17.17 -1.84 -14.37
C GLU A 221 -17.36 -2.76 -13.15
N LEU A 222 -16.38 -2.84 -12.25
CA LEU A 222 -16.49 -3.61 -11.02
C LEU A 222 -17.50 -3.00 -10.04
N HIS A 223 -17.61 -1.67 -9.98
CA HIS A 223 -18.58 -0.97 -9.13
C HIS A 223 -20.03 -1.27 -9.56
N GLU A 224 -20.28 -1.48 -10.84
CA GLU A 224 -21.59 -1.82 -11.40
C GLU A 224 -21.88 -3.33 -11.41
N ASN A 225 -20.87 -4.17 -11.15
CA ASN A 225 -21.02 -5.61 -11.20
C ASN A 225 -21.90 -6.13 -10.05
N GLU A 226 -22.96 -6.92 -10.37
CA GLU A 226 -23.93 -7.43 -9.37
C GLU A 226 -23.27 -8.25 -8.28
N HIS A 227 -22.30 -9.12 -8.62
CA HIS A 227 -21.59 -9.90 -7.60
C HIS A 227 -20.80 -9.03 -6.64
N VAL A 228 -20.08 -8.02 -7.15
CA VAL A 228 -19.32 -7.07 -6.34
C VAL A 228 -20.24 -6.26 -5.45
N ARG A 229 -21.37 -5.77 -5.99
CA ARG A 229 -22.36 -5.00 -5.23
C ARG A 229 -22.94 -5.79 -4.07
N HIS A 230 -23.40 -7.02 -4.32
CA HIS A 230 -23.97 -7.87 -3.27
C HIS A 230 -22.93 -8.33 -2.24
N ALA A 231 -21.72 -8.68 -2.67
CA ALA A 231 -20.71 -9.23 -1.76
C ALA A 231 -19.94 -8.15 -0.96
N TYR A 232 -19.76 -6.94 -1.53
CA TYR A 232 -18.79 -5.96 -0.99
C TYR A 232 -19.31 -4.53 -0.88
N LEU A 233 -20.41 -4.13 -1.55
CA LEU A 233 -20.94 -2.76 -1.52
C LEU A 233 -22.23 -2.65 -0.69
N GLY A 234 -22.77 -3.76 -0.20
CA GLY A 234 -23.96 -3.75 0.69
C GLY A 234 -25.28 -3.43 -0.02
N ALA A 235 -25.38 -3.68 -1.32
CA ALA A 235 -26.58 -3.46 -2.14
C ALA A 235 -27.41 -4.74 -2.28
#